data_f9daa9652aa7e8b0855fed3a00736fa9
#
_entry.id   f9daa9652aa7e8b0855fed3a00736fa9
#
_cell.length_a   1.000
_cell.length_b   1.000
_cell.length_c   1.000
_cell.angle_alpha   90.00
_cell.angle_beta   90.00
_cell.angle_gamma   90.00
#
_symmetry.space_group_name_H-M   'P 1'
#
loop_
_entity.id
_entity.type
_entity.pdbx_description
1 polymer ?
#
loop_
_entity_poly.entity_id
_entity_poly.type
_entity_poly.pdbx_seq_one_letter_code
_entity_poly.pdbx_strand_id
1 'polypeptide(L)'
;MLLTLQNGLGNEEFLVQHFGAKRVLGGLCLICLNRIAPGVVERYDYGRVVIGEFDRHPQPRTHEISWDFKRCGVVSGVVENLALERWRKLVWNIPFNGPSVTAGGIDTATILANDHLRLTTLALMDEVIAAANKCGIPLRTAEALEQMRRTETMGAYKPSSLIDFENGRPLEIEAIWGEPLRRATAAGAKMPRLEELYSSLQALDGRNRPRQKVSSP
;
A
#
# COMPACT_ATOMS: atom_id res chain seq x y z
N MET A 1 2.00 21.57 -10.42
CA MET A 1 1.76 20.14 -10.55
C MET A 1 2.30 19.46 -9.30
N LEU A 2 1.56 18.50 -8.78
CA LEU A 2 1.89 17.72 -7.58
C LEU A 2 1.78 16.25 -7.92
N LEU A 3 2.80 15.47 -7.62
CA LEU A 3 2.81 14.02 -7.75
C LEU A 3 2.99 13.41 -6.36
N THR A 4 2.03 12.59 -5.91
CA THR A 4 2.20 11.78 -4.70
C THR A 4 2.52 10.33 -5.06
N LEU A 5 3.54 9.77 -4.39
CA LEU A 5 3.95 8.37 -4.52
C LEU A 5 3.68 7.57 -3.23
N GLN A 6 2.95 8.16 -2.29
CA GLN A 6 2.62 7.55 -1.01
C GLN A 6 1.75 6.32 -1.17
N ASN A 7 1.82 5.40 -0.21
CA ASN A 7 0.97 4.21 -0.17
C ASN A 7 -0.46 4.53 0.26
N GLY A 8 -1.36 3.61 -0.03
CA GLY A 8 -2.74 3.66 0.44
C GLY A 8 -3.65 4.58 -0.38
N LEU A 9 -4.77 4.94 0.21
CA LEU A 9 -5.80 5.82 -0.36
C LEU A 9 -5.91 7.13 0.43
N GLY A 10 -6.55 8.13 -0.16
CA GLY A 10 -6.84 9.42 0.49
C GLY A 10 -5.78 10.49 0.23
N ASN A 11 -4.59 10.15 -0.21
CA ASN A 11 -3.49 11.09 -0.41
C ASN A 11 -3.77 12.07 -1.55
N GLU A 12 -4.26 11.57 -2.68
CA GLU A 12 -4.61 12.40 -3.84
C GLU A 12 -5.79 13.31 -3.51
N GLU A 13 -6.82 12.79 -2.85
CA GLU A 13 -8.01 13.56 -2.46
C GLU A 13 -7.64 14.72 -1.52
N PHE A 14 -6.75 14.46 -0.56
CA PHE A 14 -6.23 15.51 0.31
C PHE A 14 -5.55 16.62 -0.49
N LEU A 15 -4.69 16.26 -1.44
CA LEU A 15 -4.03 17.25 -2.30
C LEU A 15 -5.02 17.98 -3.20
N VAL A 16 -6.02 17.29 -3.71
CA VAL A 16 -7.07 17.87 -4.56
C VAL A 16 -7.87 18.95 -3.83
N GLN A 17 -8.22 18.71 -2.58
CA GLN A 17 -8.94 19.68 -1.75
C GLN A 17 -8.17 20.99 -1.59
N HIS A 18 -6.84 20.96 -1.55
CA HIS A 18 -6.01 22.14 -1.35
C HIS A 18 -5.52 22.80 -2.65
N PHE A 19 -5.31 22.01 -3.70
CA PHE A 19 -4.62 22.48 -4.92
C PHE A 19 -5.44 22.32 -6.20
N GLY A 20 -6.59 21.65 -6.13
CA GLY A 20 -7.47 21.36 -7.27
C GLY A 20 -7.01 20.15 -8.10
N ALA A 21 -7.99 19.38 -8.60
CA ALA A 21 -7.79 18.09 -9.28
C ALA A 21 -6.88 18.20 -10.52
N LYS A 22 -6.94 19.32 -11.26
CA LYS A 22 -6.09 19.53 -12.45
C LYS A 22 -4.59 19.55 -12.16
N ARG A 23 -4.18 19.71 -10.90
CA ARG A 23 -2.76 19.81 -10.51
C ARG A 23 -2.23 18.53 -9.91
N VAL A 24 -3.07 17.56 -9.59
CA VAL A 24 -2.71 16.35 -8.83
C VAL A 24 -2.58 15.14 -9.74
N LEU A 25 -1.46 14.47 -9.59
CA LEU A 25 -1.18 13.14 -10.12
C LEU A 25 -0.88 12.22 -8.94
N GLY A 26 -1.18 10.96 -9.11
CA GLY A 26 -0.75 9.92 -8.20
C GLY A 26 0.18 8.93 -8.90
N GLY A 27 0.92 8.21 -8.10
CA GLY A 27 1.72 7.12 -8.61
C GLY A 27 1.96 6.07 -7.54
N LEU A 28 2.36 4.90 -7.98
CA LEU A 28 2.64 3.76 -7.13
C LEU A 28 4.10 3.33 -7.34
N CYS A 29 4.83 3.24 -6.24
CA CYS A 29 6.11 2.57 -6.21
C CYS A 29 5.89 1.08 -5.92
N LEU A 30 6.09 0.24 -6.92
CA LEU A 30 6.08 -1.22 -6.81
C LEU A 30 7.53 -1.65 -6.69
N ILE A 31 8.12 -1.45 -5.53
CA ILE A 31 9.56 -1.59 -5.26
C ILE A 31 9.78 -2.42 -3.99
N CYS A 32 10.85 -3.20 -4.00
CA CYS A 32 11.38 -3.91 -2.84
C CYS A 32 12.75 -3.31 -2.49
N LEU A 33 12.74 -2.12 -1.92
CA LEU A 33 13.93 -1.34 -1.56
C LEU A 33 13.88 -1.00 -0.08
N ASN A 34 14.99 -1.18 0.61
CA ASN A 34 15.14 -0.80 2.01
C ASN A 34 16.35 0.11 2.19
N ARG A 35 16.18 1.22 2.91
CA ARG A 35 17.31 2.01 3.36
C ARG A 35 17.86 1.38 4.64
N ILE A 36 18.99 0.71 4.54
CA ILE A 36 19.62 -0.02 5.64
C ILE A 36 20.59 0.85 6.47
N ALA A 37 21.08 1.96 5.90
CA ALA A 37 21.92 2.95 6.58
C ALA A 37 21.78 4.33 5.91
N PRO A 38 22.27 5.42 6.51
CA PRO A 38 22.37 6.70 5.83
C PRO A 38 23.14 6.58 4.50
N GLY A 39 22.46 6.95 3.40
CA GLY A 39 23.03 6.88 2.04
C GLY A 39 23.11 5.47 1.43
N VAL A 40 22.72 4.41 2.15
CA VAL A 40 22.78 3.02 1.66
C VAL A 40 21.38 2.47 1.45
N VAL A 41 21.06 2.11 0.19
CA VAL A 41 19.79 1.49 -0.19
C VAL A 41 20.07 0.09 -0.72
N GLU A 42 19.45 -0.90 -0.11
CA GLU A 42 19.49 -2.29 -0.56
C GLU A 42 18.27 -2.61 -1.42
N ARG A 43 18.50 -3.29 -2.53
CA ARG A 43 17.46 -3.72 -3.46
C ARG A 43 17.29 -5.23 -3.39
N TYR A 44 16.09 -5.69 -3.06
CA TYR A 44 15.74 -7.11 -2.97
C TYR A 44 15.12 -7.64 -4.27
N ASP A 45 14.47 -6.76 -5.06
CA ASP A 45 13.87 -7.12 -6.35
C ASP A 45 13.87 -5.89 -7.27
N TYR A 46 13.57 -6.13 -8.56
CA TYR A 46 13.37 -5.03 -9.50
C TYR A 46 12.13 -4.24 -9.11
N GLY A 47 12.18 -2.94 -9.32
CA GLY A 47 11.06 -2.06 -9.01
C GLY A 47 10.57 -1.31 -10.24
N ARG A 48 9.32 -0.90 -10.17
CA ARG A 48 8.73 0.00 -11.17
C ARG A 48 7.91 1.08 -10.49
N VAL A 49 7.80 2.21 -11.17
CA VAL A 49 6.88 3.30 -10.82
C VAL A 49 5.79 3.36 -11.86
N VAL A 50 4.53 3.43 -11.45
CA VAL A 50 3.41 3.72 -12.36
C VAL A 50 2.78 5.05 -11.96
N ILE A 51 2.36 5.84 -12.96
CA ILE A 51 1.86 7.20 -12.77
C ILE A 51 0.52 7.34 -13.48
N GLY A 52 -0.43 8.01 -12.85
CA GLY A 52 -1.74 8.30 -13.41
C GLY A 52 -2.25 9.67 -12.97
N GLU A 53 -3.19 10.20 -13.72
CA GLU A 53 -3.95 11.37 -13.32
C GLU A 53 -5.00 10.99 -12.26
N PHE A 54 -5.35 11.93 -11.40
CA PHE A 54 -6.29 11.66 -10.31
C PHE A 54 -7.69 11.27 -10.82
N ASP A 55 -8.27 12.08 -11.73
CA ASP A 55 -9.67 11.98 -12.12
C ASP A 55 -9.91 11.92 -13.63
N ARG A 56 -8.89 11.67 -14.43
CA ARG A 56 -8.95 11.73 -15.88
C ARG A 56 -7.98 10.78 -16.56
N HIS A 57 -8.10 10.67 -17.87
CA HIS A 57 -7.13 9.95 -18.70
C HIS A 57 -5.74 10.61 -18.65
N PRO A 58 -4.68 9.84 -18.90
CA PRO A 58 -3.33 10.35 -18.96
C PRO A 58 -3.20 11.56 -19.88
N GLN A 59 -2.44 12.53 -19.44
CA GLN A 59 -2.15 13.77 -20.16
C GLN A 59 -0.71 13.73 -20.69
N PRO A 60 -0.30 14.61 -21.62
CA PRO A 60 1.08 14.68 -22.07
C PRO A 60 2.10 14.72 -20.91
N ARG A 61 1.83 15.51 -19.90
CA ARG A 61 2.67 15.62 -18.69
C ARG A 61 2.84 14.29 -17.95
N THR A 62 1.82 13.41 -17.97
CA THR A 62 1.88 12.09 -17.30
C THR A 62 2.91 11.21 -18.01
N HIS A 63 2.93 11.26 -19.34
CA HIS A 63 3.90 10.55 -20.16
C HIS A 63 5.31 11.13 -20.02
N GLU A 64 5.46 12.47 -19.96
CA GLU A 64 6.72 13.17 -19.75
C GLU A 64 7.38 12.74 -18.44
N ILE A 65 6.63 12.74 -17.32
CA ILE A 65 7.15 12.28 -16.02
C ILE A 65 7.58 10.81 -16.09
N SER A 66 6.76 9.94 -16.70
CA SER A 66 7.13 8.53 -16.88
C SER A 66 8.40 8.39 -17.71
N TRP A 67 8.56 9.21 -18.73
CA TRP A 67 9.76 9.24 -19.57
C TRP A 67 11.00 9.69 -18.78
N ASP A 68 10.86 10.69 -17.92
CA ASP A 68 11.96 11.15 -17.07
C ASP A 68 12.44 10.06 -16.11
N PHE A 69 11.52 9.30 -15.49
CA PHE A 69 11.89 8.11 -14.71
C PHE A 69 12.68 7.09 -15.55
N LYS A 70 12.23 6.80 -16.77
CA LYS A 70 12.93 5.88 -17.68
C LYS A 70 14.33 6.37 -18.05
N ARG A 71 14.50 7.66 -18.29
CA ARG A 71 15.80 8.27 -18.57
C ARG A 71 16.77 8.14 -17.40
N CYS A 72 16.24 8.10 -16.18
CA CYS A 72 17.02 7.85 -14.96
C CYS A 72 17.22 6.34 -14.66
N GLY A 73 16.89 5.45 -15.60
CA GLY A 73 17.05 4.00 -15.43
C GLY A 73 15.96 3.33 -14.58
N VAL A 74 14.88 4.05 -14.24
CA VAL A 74 13.77 3.50 -13.47
C VAL A 74 12.70 2.97 -14.42
N VAL A 75 12.30 1.71 -14.26
CA VAL A 75 11.16 1.16 -15.00
C VAL A 75 9.90 1.94 -14.63
N SER A 76 9.28 2.57 -15.61
CA SER A 76 8.08 3.38 -15.38
C SER A 76 7.01 3.13 -16.44
N GLY A 77 5.74 3.29 -16.01
CA GLY A 77 4.58 3.17 -16.86
C GLY A 77 3.52 4.21 -16.53
N VAL A 78 2.62 4.44 -17.48
CA VAL A 78 1.45 5.28 -17.31
C VAL A 78 0.23 4.38 -17.21
N VAL A 79 -0.69 4.72 -16.30
CA VAL A 79 -1.93 3.98 -16.08
C VAL A 79 -3.14 4.87 -16.36
N GLU A 80 -4.15 4.29 -16.99
CA GLU A 80 -5.38 5.01 -17.34
C GLU A 80 -6.30 5.21 -16.14
N ASN A 81 -6.29 4.26 -15.22
CA ASN A 81 -7.12 4.29 -14.01
C ASN A 81 -6.25 4.14 -12.77
N LEU A 82 -5.91 5.27 -12.16
CA LEU A 82 -5.09 5.32 -10.95
C LEU A 82 -5.78 4.63 -9.77
N ALA A 83 -7.09 4.80 -9.61
CA ALA A 83 -7.85 4.21 -8.52
C ALA A 83 -7.81 2.67 -8.59
N LEU A 84 -7.94 2.09 -9.79
CA LEU A 84 -7.82 0.65 -10.00
C LEU A 84 -6.44 0.13 -9.55
N GLU A 85 -5.36 0.81 -9.93
CA GLU A 85 -4.00 0.40 -9.55
C GLU A 85 -3.76 0.57 -8.04
N ARG A 86 -4.32 1.61 -7.42
CA ARG A 86 -4.29 1.80 -5.96
C ARG A 86 -4.93 0.61 -5.24
N TRP A 87 -6.15 0.25 -5.61
CA TRP A 87 -6.85 -0.87 -5.01
C TRP A 87 -6.16 -2.22 -5.31
N ARG A 88 -5.64 -2.41 -6.52
CA ARG A 88 -4.84 -3.60 -6.87
C ARG A 88 -3.61 -3.75 -5.98
N LYS A 89 -2.91 -2.65 -5.67
CA LYS A 89 -1.78 -2.67 -4.75
C LYS A 89 -2.22 -2.99 -3.32
N LEU A 90 -3.39 -2.51 -2.89
CA LEU A 90 -3.94 -2.81 -1.57
C LEU A 90 -4.30 -4.28 -1.38
N VAL A 91 -4.64 -5.01 -2.44
CA VAL A 91 -4.81 -6.47 -2.38
C VAL A 91 -3.57 -7.17 -1.85
N TRP A 92 -2.38 -6.62 -2.07
CA TRP A 92 -1.14 -7.11 -1.49
C TRP A 92 -0.79 -6.40 -0.17
N ASN A 93 -0.82 -5.06 -0.14
CA ASN A 93 -0.35 -4.30 1.00
C ASN A 93 -1.12 -4.63 2.28
N ILE A 94 -2.44 -4.66 2.25
CA ILE A 94 -3.28 -4.92 3.43
C ILE A 94 -2.93 -6.28 4.05
N PRO A 95 -2.99 -7.41 3.28
CA PRO A 95 -2.82 -8.74 3.84
C PRO A 95 -1.38 -9.13 4.18
N PHE A 96 -0.37 -8.50 3.59
CA PHE A 96 1.02 -8.81 3.95
C PHE A 96 1.61 -7.82 4.95
N ASN A 97 1.40 -6.52 4.79
CA ASN A 97 1.93 -5.55 5.75
C ASN A 97 1.31 -5.70 7.16
N GLY A 98 -0.01 -5.89 7.24
CA GLY A 98 -0.69 -5.98 8.52
C GLY A 98 -0.27 -7.22 9.33
N PRO A 99 -0.49 -8.43 8.81
CA PRO A 99 -0.07 -9.66 9.49
C PRO A 99 1.42 -9.73 9.81
N SER A 100 2.29 -9.17 8.97
CA SER A 100 3.72 -9.08 9.29
C SER A 100 3.98 -8.38 10.63
N VAL A 101 3.21 -7.35 10.95
CA VAL A 101 3.30 -6.61 12.20
C VAL A 101 2.56 -7.33 13.33
N THR A 102 1.30 -7.71 13.11
CA THR A 102 0.43 -8.25 14.16
C THR A 102 0.80 -9.67 14.60
N ALA A 103 1.45 -10.45 13.74
CA ALA A 103 1.92 -11.79 14.08
C ALA A 103 3.34 -11.82 14.71
N GLY A 104 3.83 -10.67 15.18
CA GLY A 104 5.07 -10.61 15.95
C GLY A 104 6.33 -10.32 15.16
N GLY A 105 6.23 -9.63 14.03
CA GLY A 105 7.40 -9.20 13.26
C GLY A 105 7.92 -10.26 12.29
N ILE A 106 7.05 -10.80 11.44
CA ILE A 106 7.37 -11.90 10.52
C ILE A 106 7.43 -11.44 9.07
N ASP A 107 8.26 -12.09 8.27
CA ASP A 107 8.43 -11.85 6.83
C ASP A 107 7.40 -12.60 5.97
N THR A 108 7.43 -12.34 4.67
CA THR A 108 6.51 -12.97 3.69
C THR A 108 6.69 -14.48 3.60
N ALA A 109 7.92 -15.02 3.69
CA ALA A 109 8.15 -16.45 3.65
C ALA A 109 7.53 -17.17 4.86
N THR A 110 7.66 -16.56 6.05
CA THR A 110 7.05 -17.07 7.29
C THR A 110 5.52 -17.08 7.21
N ILE A 111 4.91 -16.01 6.66
CA ILE A 111 3.45 -15.96 6.43
C ILE A 111 3.02 -17.09 5.51
N LEU A 112 3.73 -17.30 4.40
CA LEU A 112 3.37 -18.30 3.39
C LEU A 112 3.61 -19.74 3.85
N ALA A 113 4.59 -19.96 4.72
CA ALA A 113 4.92 -21.28 5.27
C ALA A 113 3.93 -21.74 6.36
N ASN A 114 3.18 -20.81 6.97
CA ASN A 114 2.18 -21.13 7.98
C ASN A 114 0.79 -21.21 7.33
N ASP A 115 0.17 -22.38 7.32
CA ASP A 115 -1.12 -22.61 6.66
C ASP A 115 -2.23 -21.68 7.16
N HIS A 116 -2.30 -21.41 8.46
CA HIS A 116 -3.30 -20.53 9.04
C HIS A 116 -3.10 -19.07 8.56
N LEU A 117 -1.87 -18.56 8.62
CA LEU A 117 -1.56 -17.19 8.15
C LEU A 117 -1.76 -17.07 6.64
N ARG A 118 -1.38 -18.10 5.88
CA ARG A 118 -1.58 -18.14 4.43
C ARG A 118 -3.06 -18.07 4.05
N LEU A 119 -3.91 -18.84 4.71
CA LEU A 119 -5.36 -18.82 4.50
C LEU A 119 -5.99 -17.49 4.95
N THR A 120 -5.55 -16.94 6.07
CA THR A 120 -6.00 -15.62 6.55
C THR A 120 -5.61 -14.51 5.58
N THR A 121 -4.38 -14.54 5.07
CA THR A 121 -3.89 -13.60 4.05
C THR A 121 -4.74 -13.66 2.78
N LEU A 122 -5.04 -14.87 2.29
CA LEU A 122 -5.88 -15.05 1.11
C LEU A 122 -7.32 -14.53 1.35
N ALA A 123 -7.89 -14.83 2.52
CA ALA A 123 -9.23 -14.36 2.88
C ALA A 123 -9.30 -12.82 3.01
N LEU A 124 -8.24 -12.17 3.50
CA LEU A 124 -8.12 -10.70 3.50
C LEU A 124 -8.03 -10.14 2.07
N MET A 125 -7.29 -10.80 1.17
CA MET A 125 -7.25 -10.40 -0.26
C MET A 125 -8.65 -10.45 -0.89
N ASP A 126 -9.40 -11.50 -0.63
CA ASP A 126 -10.76 -11.65 -1.14
C ASP A 126 -11.70 -10.56 -0.58
N GLU A 127 -11.59 -10.21 0.71
CA GLU A 127 -12.32 -9.08 1.29
C GLU A 127 -11.97 -7.75 0.58
N VAL A 128 -10.69 -7.48 0.33
CA VAL A 128 -10.26 -6.25 -0.36
C VAL A 128 -10.77 -6.20 -1.79
N ILE A 129 -10.73 -7.32 -2.51
CA ILE A 129 -11.26 -7.41 -3.89
C ILE A 129 -12.78 -7.18 -3.89
N ALA A 130 -13.50 -7.83 -2.99
CA ALA A 130 -14.95 -7.65 -2.86
C ALA A 130 -15.31 -6.19 -2.53
N ALA A 131 -14.56 -5.56 -1.63
CA ALA A 131 -14.72 -4.17 -1.26
C ALA A 131 -14.45 -3.22 -2.43
N ALA A 132 -13.35 -3.41 -3.17
CA ALA A 132 -13.03 -2.64 -4.36
C ALA A 132 -14.17 -2.71 -5.39
N ASN A 133 -14.71 -3.91 -5.65
CA ASN A 133 -15.82 -4.11 -6.56
C ASN A 133 -17.09 -3.38 -6.08
N LYS A 134 -17.39 -3.37 -4.78
CA LYS A 134 -18.49 -2.58 -4.21
C LYS A 134 -18.28 -1.07 -4.35
N CYS A 135 -17.04 -0.62 -4.32
CA CYS A 135 -16.66 0.78 -4.57
C CYS A 135 -16.62 1.14 -6.08
N GLY A 136 -17.05 0.24 -6.97
CA GLY A 136 -17.04 0.46 -8.42
C GLY A 136 -15.67 0.27 -9.09
N ILE A 137 -14.73 -0.34 -8.41
CA ILE A 137 -13.38 -0.64 -8.91
C ILE A 137 -13.30 -2.12 -9.33
N PRO A 138 -13.30 -2.44 -10.63
CA PRO A 138 -13.45 -3.82 -11.12
C PRO A 138 -12.14 -4.62 -10.97
N LEU A 139 -11.94 -5.25 -9.81
CA LEU A 139 -10.86 -6.20 -9.59
C LEU A 139 -11.33 -7.63 -9.84
N ARG A 140 -10.46 -8.43 -10.45
CA ARG A 140 -10.73 -9.86 -10.71
C ARG A 140 -10.40 -10.69 -9.46
N THR A 141 -11.21 -11.70 -9.17
CA THR A 141 -10.94 -12.63 -8.06
C THR A 141 -9.60 -13.36 -8.22
N ALA A 142 -9.20 -13.65 -9.46
CA ALA A 142 -7.90 -14.27 -9.74
C ALA A 142 -6.69 -13.46 -9.26
N GLU A 143 -6.84 -12.14 -9.03
CA GLU A 143 -5.73 -11.28 -8.59
C GLU A 143 -5.18 -11.71 -7.21
N ALA A 144 -6.00 -12.27 -6.32
CA ALA A 144 -5.54 -12.80 -5.04
C ALA A 144 -4.49 -13.91 -5.23
N LEU A 145 -4.81 -14.90 -6.06
CA LEU A 145 -3.89 -16.01 -6.35
C LEU A 145 -2.67 -15.56 -7.14
N GLU A 146 -2.81 -14.58 -8.02
CA GLU A 146 -1.69 -13.98 -8.76
C GLU A 146 -0.72 -13.28 -7.78
N GLN A 147 -1.22 -12.53 -6.80
CA GLN A 147 -0.41 -11.89 -5.77
C GLN A 147 0.28 -12.93 -4.86
N MET A 148 -0.43 -13.98 -4.44
CA MET A 148 0.16 -15.05 -3.63
C MET A 148 1.34 -15.70 -4.35
N ARG A 149 1.17 -16.15 -5.59
CA ARG A 149 2.24 -16.76 -6.41
C ARG A 149 3.44 -15.83 -6.60
N ARG A 150 3.17 -14.55 -6.84
CA ARG A 150 4.23 -13.55 -6.97
C ARG A 150 5.00 -13.39 -5.65
N THR A 151 4.32 -13.44 -4.51
CA THR A 151 4.96 -13.31 -3.20
C THR A 151 5.87 -14.51 -2.88
N GLU A 152 5.54 -15.71 -3.35
CA GLU A 152 6.40 -16.91 -3.21
C GLU A 152 7.81 -16.67 -3.78
N THR A 153 7.94 -15.88 -4.85
CA THR A 153 9.25 -15.56 -5.46
C THR A 153 10.03 -14.49 -4.71
N MET A 154 9.41 -13.77 -3.76
CA MET A 154 10.06 -12.71 -2.99
C MET A 154 10.90 -13.24 -1.82
N GLY A 155 10.71 -14.52 -1.43
CA GLY A 155 11.39 -15.12 -0.28
C GLY A 155 11.07 -14.44 1.05
N ALA A 156 12.09 -14.30 1.91
CA ALA A 156 11.96 -13.70 3.24
C ALA A 156 11.94 -12.15 3.19
N TYR A 157 11.06 -11.59 2.37
CA TYR A 157 10.93 -10.14 2.24
C TYR A 157 10.19 -9.55 3.44
N LYS A 158 10.75 -8.49 4.03
CA LYS A 158 10.08 -7.69 5.06
C LYS A 158 9.28 -6.56 4.41
N PRO A 159 7.95 -6.55 4.55
CA PRO A 159 7.12 -5.44 4.07
C PRO A 159 7.48 -4.10 4.72
N SER A 160 7.20 -2.99 4.03
CA SER A 160 7.58 -1.65 4.49
C SER A 160 7.02 -1.30 5.87
N SER A 161 5.77 -1.66 6.16
CA SER A 161 5.17 -1.40 7.47
C SER A 161 5.83 -2.19 8.60
N LEU A 162 6.33 -3.41 8.32
CA LEU A 162 7.11 -4.13 9.32
C LEU A 162 8.43 -3.41 9.62
N ILE A 163 9.13 -2.94 8.58
CA ILE A 163 10.37 -2.19 8.74
C ILE A 163 10.14 -0.89 9.52
N ASP A 164 9.03 -0.20 9.26
CA ASP A 164 8.66 1.01 10.00
C ASP A 164 8.39 0.68 11.47
N PHE A 165 7.64 -0.38 11.74
CA PHE A 165 7.32 -0.84 13.08
C PHE A 165 8.57 -1.22 13.88
N GLU A 166 9.48 -2.04 13.30
CA GLU A 166 10.75 -2.44 13.92
C GLU A 166 11.65 -1.25 14.25
N ASN A 167 11.57 -0.17 13.46
CA ASN A 167 12.33 1.05 13.69
C ASN A 167 11.61 2.11 14.56
N GLY A 168 10.47 1.77 15.16
CA GLY A 168 9.69 2.70 15.98
C GLY A 168 9.10 3.88 15.20
N ARG A 169 8.96 3.76 13.88
CA ARG A 169 8.34 4.77 13.03
C ARG A 169 6.82 4.59 12.98
N PRO A 170 6.06 5.68 12.81
CA PRO A 170 4.61 5.60 12.63
C PRO A 170 4.24 4.77 11.39
N LEU A 171 3.22 3.93 11.53
CA LEU A 171 2.66 3.18 10.41
C LEU A 171 1.70 4.07 9.58
N GLU A 172 1.57 3.79 8.29
CA GLU A 172 0.59 4.43 7.39
C GLU A 172 -0.83 3.86 7.61
N ILE A 173 -1.27 3.75 8.88
CA ILE A 173 -2.48 3.01 9.29
C ILE A 173 -3.71 3.51 8.55
N GLU A 174 -3.92 4.83 8.53
CA GLU A 174 -5.12 5.41 7.94
C GLU A 174 -5.18 5.20 6.43
N ALA A 175 -4.05 5.39 5.74
CA ALA A 175 -4.03 5.30 4.29
C ALA A 175 -4.14 3.86 3.77
N ILE A 176 -3.52 2.89 4.46
CA ILE A 176 -3.47 1.49 3.98
C ILE A 176 -4.68 0.67 4.46
N TRP A 177 -5.16 0.87 5.69
CA TRP A 177 -6.24 0.05 6.26
C TRP A 177 -7.49 0.86 6.57
N GLY A 178 -7.36 2.04 7.17
CA GLY A 178 -8.51 2.86 7.60
C GLY A 178 -9.34 3.40 6.45
N GLU A 179 -8.71 4.02 5.47
CA GLU A 179 -9.44 4.62 4.34
C GLU A 179 -10.10 3.58 3.41
N PRO A 180 -9.45 2.45 3.05
CA PRO A 180 -10.14 1.37 2.36
C PRO A 180 -11.35 0.83 3.12
N LEU A 181 -11.23 0.67 4.44
CA LEU A 181 -12.32 0.22 5.29
C LEU A 181 -13.49 1.22 5.27
N ARG A 182 -13.22 2.52 5.43
CA ARG A 182 -14.26 3.57 5.38
C ARG A 182 -14.98 3.59 4.05
N ARG A 183 -14.25 3.54 2.94
CA ARG A 183 -14.86 3.52 1.58
C ARG A 183 -15.70 2.28 1.36
N ALA A 184 -15.20 1.12 1.76
CA ALA A 184 -15.91 -0.14 1.64
C ALA A 184 -17.21 -0.14 2.46
N THR A 185 -17.16 0.32 3.71
CA THR A 185 -18.34 0.44 4.58
C THR A 185 -19.37 1.40 4.00
N ALA A 186 -18.93 2.55 3.49
CA ALA A 186 -19.81 3.51 2.82
C ALA A 186 -20.48 2.93 1.55
N ALA A 187 -19.80 2.01 0.85
CA ALA A 187 -20.32 1.27 -0.30
C ALA A 187 -21.15 0.02 0.09
N GLY A 188 -21.39 -0.22 1.37
CA GLY A 188 -22.15 -1.36 1.88
C GLY A 188 -21.41 -2.71 1.83
N ALA A 189 -20.09 -2.69 1.77
CA ALA A 189 -19.26 -3.89 1.91
C ALA A 189 -19.02 -4.22 3.38
N LYS A 190 -18.91 -5.52 3.70
CA LYS A 190 -18.51 -6.01 5.02
C LYS A 190 -17.07 -6.49 4.96
N MET A 191 -16.23 -6.02 5.86
CA MET A 191 -14.81 -6.34 5.91
C MET A 191 -14.37 -6.72 7.35
N PRO A 192 -14.94 -7.78 7.94
CA PRO A 192 -14.71 -8.10 9.36
C PRO A 192 -13.24 -8.40 9.68
N ARG A 193 -12.51 -9.04 8.79
CA ARG A 193 -11.08 -9.32 9.00
C ARG A 193 -10.24 -8.06 8.91
N LEU A 194 -10.57 -7.15 7.99
CA LEU A 194 -9.88 -5.86 7.91
C LEU A 194 -10.19 -4.98 9.12
N GLU A 195 -11.42 -4.98 9.64
CA GLU A 195 -11.80 -4.25 10.85
C GLU A 195 -10.98 -4.71 12.07
N GLU A 196 -10.85 -6.03 12.26
CA GLU A 196 -10.04 -6.62 13.33
C GLU A 196 -8.56 -6.29 13.17
N LEU A 197 -8.03 -6.43 11.95
CA LEU A 197 -6.63 -6.12 11.64
C LEU A 197 -6.32 -4.64 11.87
N TYR A 198 -7.19 -3.73 11.41
CA TYR A 198 -7.05 -2.29 11.58
C TYR A 198 -7.03 -1.90 13.06
N SER A 199 -7.95 -2.44 13.87
CA SER A 199 -8.01 -2.20 15.31
C SER A 199 -6.74 -2.69 16.02
N SER A 200 -6.24 -3.86 15.63
CA SER A 200 -5.00 -4.44 16.18
C SER A 200 -3.78 -3.57 15.85
N LEU A 201 -3.69 -3.09 14.61
CA LEU A 201 -2.59 -2.22 14.18
C LEU A 201 -2.61 -0.85 14.89
N GLN A 202 -3.79 -0.25 15.10
CA GLN A 202 -3.92 0.99 15.87
C GLN A 202 -3.40 0.82 17.29
N ALA A 203 -3.75 -0.29 17.95
CA ALA A 203 -3.30 -0.59 19.30
C ALA A 203 -1.78 -0.79 19.39
N LEU A 204 -1.18 -1.44 18.39
CA LEU A 204 0.27 -1.67 18.33
C LEU A 204 1.05 -0.39 18.02
N ASP A 205 0.62 0.40 17.03
CA ASP A 205 1.27 1.67 16.67
C ASP A 205 1.27 2.66 17.84
N GLY A 206 0.14 2.75 18.55
CA GLY A 206 0.03 3.60 19.74
C GLY A 206 0.99 3.22 20.86
N ARG A 207 1.32 1.93 21.01
CA ARG A 207 2.31 1.43 22.00
C ARG A 207 3.75 1.62 21.53
N ASN A 208 3.99 1.54 20.24
CA ASN A 208 5.33 1.59 19.63
C ASN A 208 5.87 3.02 19.49
N ARG A 209 5.00 4.03 19.56
CA ARG A 209 5.45 5.44 19.49
C ARG A 209 6.24 5.79 20.75
N PRO A 210 7.46 6.33 20.62
CA PRO A 210 8.15 6.88 21.78
C PRO A 210 7.25 7.94 22.43
N ARG A 211 7.01 7.80 23.76
CA ARG A 211 6.26 8.81 24.51
C ARG A 211 6.94 10.15 24.28
N GLN A 212 6.27 11.07 23.58
CA GLN A 212 6.74 12.44 23.49
C GLN A 212 6.99 12.93 24.92
N LYS A 213 8.25 13.19 25.27
CA LYS A 213 8.56 13.92 26.48
C LYS A 213 7.84 15.25 26.37
N VAL A 214 6.76 15.41 27.13
CA VAL A 214 6.15 16.71 27.33
C VAL A 214 7.27 17.55 27.93
N SER A 215 7.87 18.41 27.13
CA SER A 215 8.73 19.47 27.63
C SER A 215 7.78 20.38 28.41
N SER A 216 7.81 20.24 29.74
CA SER A 216 7.18 21.20 30.65
C SER A 216 7.79 22.58 30.39
N PRO A 217 6.97 23.64 30.40
CA PRO A 217 7.38 25.00 30.10
C PRO A 217 8.45 25.53 31.06
#